data_51fbf6421a786ebc229f57949b921569
#
_entry.id   51fbf6421a786ebc229f57949b921569
#
_cell.length_a   1.000
_cell.length_b   1.000
_cell.length_c   1.000
_cell.angle_alpha   90.00
_cell.angle_beta   90.00
_cell.angle_gamma   90.00
#
_symmetry.space_group_name_H-M   'P 1'
#
loop_
_entity.id
_entity.type
_entity.pdbx_description
1 polymer ?
#
loop_
_entity_poly.entity_id
_entity_poly.type
_entity_poly.pdbx_seq_one_letter_code
_entity_poly.pdbx_strand_id
1 'polypeptide(L)'
;MIYNRLKRFSLSTLVIAVCLLISSCGSDSSDAKKQMKAKADLQGAVIGVQLGTTSDGLATELEKKGDGTKVERYNKGADAIQALLQGKIDCMVTDEAPAKAFQRVNPSLQILPETFDASSFAICVAKDHGELKQSINHAIRILKANGVIDSIVNRHLERGIAVAYTPKTSAGKLNSSSDAPHPSDAKKMGPEALQKLGLKKSLRFATNATFEPFEYYQNGKIVGIDVDVANAIGDVLGVDVEILDMEFDAIITSVQAGKADAGIAGITVTPEREKNIGFTDSYADVRQVIMVNSGDAKAADAQQGFVDKFKSCFIDDNRYQYMLQGLGNTLIITFFAIIL
;
A
#
# COMPACT_ATOMS: atom_id res chain seq x y z
N MET A 1 68.38 -5.44 -2.92
CA MET A 1 67.78 -4.21 -3.55
C MET A 1 66.79 -4.51 -4.65
N ILE A 2 66.70 -5.72 -5.15
CA ILE A 2 65.77 -6.11 -6.27
C ILE A 2 64.40 -6.51 -5.73
N TYR A 3 64.28 -7.08 -4.51
CA TYR A 3 63.02 -7.58 -3.95
C TYR A 3 61.98 -6.49 -3.61
N ASN A 4 62.44 -5.27 -3.27
CA ASN A 4 61.54 -4.15 -2.95
C ASN A 4 61.01 -3.38 -4.16
N ARG A 5 61.57 -3.58 -5.36
CA ARG A 5 61.05 -2.99 -6.61
C ARG A 5 59.90 -3.78 -7.20
N LEU A 6 59.87 -5.08 -7.00
CA LEU A 6 58.81 -5.97 -7.49
C LEU A 6 57.47 -5.79 -6.73
N LYS A 7 57.52 -5.44 -5.43
CA LYS A 7 56.28 -5.18 -4.65
C LYS A 7 55.54 -3.85 -5.03
N ARG A 8 56.30 -2.84 -5.51
CA ARG A 8 55.70 -1.58 -5.93
C ARG A 8 55.08 -1.63 -7.33
N PHE A 9 55.53 -2.55 -8.18
CA PHE A 9 54.97 -2.74 -9.52
C PHE A 9 53.65 -3.52 -9.51
N SER A 10 53.48 -4.43 -8.56
CA SER A 10 52.26 -5.28 -8.44
C SER A 10 51.03 -4.49 -7.98
N LEU A 11 51.19 -3.49 -7.09
CA LEU A 11 50.05 -2.75 -6.54
C LEU A 11 49.54 -1.70 -7.50
N SER A 12 50.47 -1.04 -8.26
CA SER A 12 50.07 -0.02 -9.25
C SER A 12 49.39 -0.64 -10.49
N THR A 13 49.81 -1.83 -10.90
CA THR A 13 49.19 -2.55 -12.04
C THR A 13 47.85 -3.12 -11.67
N LEU A 14 47.63 -3.53 -10.40
CA LEU A 14 46.32 -4.00 -9.93
C LEU A 14 45.27 -2.86 -9.86
N VAL A 15 45.69 -1.68 -9.39
CA VAL A 15 44.82 -0.50 -9.32
C VAL A 15 44.40 -0.01 -10.72
N ILE A 16 45.33 -0.02 -11.67
CA ILE A 16 45.02 0.38 -13.07
C ILE A 16 44.14 -0.65 -13.76
N ALA A 17 44.32 -1.95 -13.50
CA ALA A 17 43.45 -3.00 -14.03
C ALA A 17 42.02 -2.94 -13.45
N VAL A 18 41.85 -2.59 -12.16
CA VAL A 18 40.53 -2.38 -11.54
C VAL A 18 39.85 -1.13 -12.07
N CYS A 19 40.60 -0.04 -12.33
CA CYS A 19 40.04 1.17 -12.94
C CYS A 19 39.60 0.97 -14.40
N LEU A 20 40.26 0.09 -15.16
CA LEU A 20 39.88 -0.22 -16.55
C LEU A 20 38.68 -1.15 -16.66
N LEU A 21 38.39 -1.94 -15.62
CA LEU A 21 37.18 -2.80 -15.57
C LEU A 21 35.91 -2.02 -15.21
N ILE A 22 36.03 -0.84 -14.63
CA ILE A 22 34.89 0.03 -14.29
C ILE A 22 34.44 0.88 -15.50
N SER A 23 35.27 1.02 -16.53
CA SER A 23 34.97 1.83 -17.72
C SER A 23 34.24 1.07 -18.86
N SER A 24 33.91 -0.22 -18.65
CA SER A 24 33.30 -1.05 -19.71
C SER A 24 31.83 -1.39 -19.47
N CYS A 25 31.10 -0.61 -18.70
CA CYS A 25 29.64 -0.70 -18.62
C CYS A 25 29.03 0.66 -18.92
N GLY A 26 28.94 0.97 -20.20
CA GLY A 26 28.32 2.19 -20.70
C GLY A 26 27.98 2.03 -22.17
N SER A 27 27.16 1.04 -22.52
CA SER A 27 26.34 1.16 -23.74
C SER A 27 25.01 1.77 -23.24
N ASP A 28 25.03 3.09 -23.04
CA ASP A 28 23.80 3.89 -23.04
C ASP A 28 23.17 3.78 -24.42
N SER A 29 22.28 2.81 -24.59
CA SER A 29 21.13 3.04 -25.44
C SER A 29 20.28 4.05 -24.69
N SER A 30 20.55 5.33 -24.93
CA SER A 30 19.63 6.42 -24.55
C SER A 30 18.40 6.30 -25.45
N ASP A 31 17.54 5.31 -25.19
CA ASP A 31 16.15 5.42 -25.56
C ASP A 31 15.64 6.65 -24.79
N ALA A 32 15.38 7.72 -25.52
CA ALA A 32 14.90 8.97 -24.94
C ALA A 32 13.64 8.63 -24.14
N LYS A 33 13.73 8.76 -22.80
CA LYS A 33 12.64 8.42 -21.90
C LYS A 33 11.37 9.09 -22.36
N LYS A 34 10.30 8.34 -22.57
CA LYS A 34 9.03 8.84 -23.06
C LYS A 34 8.49 9.89 -22.09
N GLN A 35 8.33 11.13 -22.56
CA GLN A 35 7.76 12.19 -21.74
C GLN A 35 6.25 12.03 -21.66
N MET A 36 5.76 11.56 -20.52
CA MET A 36 4.33 11.38 -20.25
C MET A 36 3.70 12.69 -19.80
N LYS A 37 2.65 13.17 -20.49
CA LYS A 37 1.93 14.42 -20.16
C LYS A 37 0.42 14.25 -20.11
N ALA A 38 -0.10 13.23 -20.76
CA ALA A 38 -1.53 12.97 -20.90
C ALA A 38 -1.82 11.46 -20.89
N LYS A 39 -3.09 11.11 -20.68
CA LYS A 39 -3.56 9.72 -20.72
C LYS A 39 -3.30 9.03 -22.07
N ALA A 40 -3.30 9.81 -23.16
CA ALA A 40 -2.97 9.31 -24.50
C ALA A 40 -1.54 8.75 -24.59
N ASP A 41 -0.62 9.24 -23.76
CA ASP A 41 0.78 8.82 -23.75
C ASP A 41 0.98 7.42 -23.12
N LEU A 42 -0.07 6.80 -22.55
CA LEU A 42 -0.02 5.41 -22.11
C LEU A 42 0.22 4.44 -23.26
N GLN A 43 -0.19 4.81 -24.47
CA GLN A 43 0.07 4.02 -25.66
C GLN A 43 1.57 3.87 -25.91
N GLY A 44 2.06 2.64 -26.02
CA GLY A 44 3.47 2.32 -26.21
C GLY A 44 4.36 2.61 -24.99
N ALA A 45 3.78 2.86 -23.81
CA ALA A 45 4.51 3.08 -22.56
C ALA A 45 4.75 1.78 -21.79
N VAL A 46 5.75 1.78 -20.91
CA VAL A 46 5.93 0.77 -19.88
C VAL A 46 5.20 1.22 -18.63
N ILE A 47 4.08 0.58 -18.33
CA ILE A 47 3.15 0.93 -17.25
C ILE A 47 3.40 0.04 -16.03
N GLY A 48 3.75 0.62 -14.89
CA GLY A 48 3.82 -0.09 -13.61
C GLY A 48 2.47 -0.13 -12.90
N VAL A 49 2.11 -1.28 -12.37
CA VAL A 49 0.88 -1.48 -11.59
C VAL A 49 1.11 -2.43 -10.43
N GLN A 50 0.26 -2.37 -9.42
CA GLN A 50 0.21 -3.43 -8.41
C GLN A 50 -0.62 -4.60 -8.94
N LEU A 51 -0.10 -5.82 -8.77
CA LEU A 51 -0.71 -7.07 -9.25
C LEU A 51 -2.13 -7.26 -8.71
N GLY A 52 -3.05 -7.63 -9.58
CA GLY A 52 -4.43 -7.98 -9.24
C GLY A 52 -5.34 -6.78 -8.95
N THR A 53 -4.85 -5.53 -9.05
CA THR A 53 -5.66 -4.31 -8.89
C THR A 53 -6.47 -4.00 -10.14
N THR A 54 -7.40 -3.05 -10.03
CA THR A 54 -8.11 -2.52 -11.20
C THR A 54 -7.18 -1.77 -12.16
N SER A 55 -6.09 -1.19 -11.65
CA SER A 55 -5.02 -0.59 -12.47
C SER A 55 -4.31 -1.64 -13.32
N ASP A 56 -4.06 -2.83 -12.78
CA ASP A 56 -3.51 -3.96 -13.55
C ASP A 56 -4.46 -4.40 -14.66
N GLY A 57 -5.76 -4.53 -14.34
CA GLY A 57 -6.76 -4.84 -15.35
C GLY A 57 -6.80 -3.82 -16.49
N LEU A 58 -6.81 -2.53 -16.15
CA LEU A 58 -6.79 -1.42 -17.11
C LEU A 58 -5.54 -1.45 -17.98
N ALA A 59 -4.37 -1.59 -17.38
CA ALA A 59 -3.10 -1.64 -18.12
C ALA A 59 -3.02 -2.88 -19.01
N THR A 60 -3.54 -4.02 -18.54
CA THR A 60 -3.62 -5.26 -19.33
C THR A 60 -4.49 -5.06 -20.59
N GLU A 61 -5.60 -4.35 -20.50
CA GLU A 61 -6.43 -4.05 -21.67
C GLU A 61 -5.71 -3.10 -22.66
N LEU A 62 -4.86 -2.21 -22.18
CA LEU A 62 -4.01 -1.39 -23.06
C LEU A 62 -2.93 -2.24 -23.74
N GLU A 63 -2.25 -3.13 -23.01
CA GLU A 63 -1.22 -4.03 -23.51
C GLU A 63 -1.75 -4.93 -24.64
N LYS A 64 -2.98 -5.46 -24.50
CA LYS A 64 -3.64 -6.28 -25.51
C LYS A 64 -3.89 -5.59 -26.85
N LYS A 65 -3.86 -4.26 -26.91
CA LYS A 65 -4.01 -3.52 -28.18
C LYS A 65 -2.83 -3.70 -29.13
N GLY A 66 -1.69 -4.18 -28.62
CA GLY A 66 -0.54 -4.53 -29.46
C GLY A 66 0.21 -3.33 -30.04
N ASP A 67 0.10 -2.16 -29.43
CA ASP A 67 0.69 -0.89 -29.86
C ASP A 67 2.07 -0.60 -29.22
N GLY A 68 2.69 -1.63 -28.61
CA GLY A 68 3.98 -1.53 -27.94
C GLY A 68 3.88 -1.23 -26.43
N THR A 69 2.66 -1.04 -25.90
CA THR A 69 2.43 -0.90 -24.45
C THR A 69 2.85 -2.18 -23.72
N LYS A 70 3.57 -2.02 -22.60
CA LYS A 70 4.00 -3.11 -21.72
C LYS A 70 3.53 -2.86 -20.29
N VAL A 71 3.22 -3.94 -19.56
CA VAL A 71 2.80 -3.87 -18.16
C VAL A 71 3.79 -4.58 -17.27
N GLU A 72 4.36 -3.82 -16.34
CA GLU A 72 5.22 -4.33 -15.28
C GLU A 72 4.42 -4.43 -13.97
N ARG A 73 4.31 -5.65 -13.44
CA ARG A 73 3.49 -5.96 -12.27
C ARG A 73 4.34 -6.10 -11.03
N TYR A 74 3.94 -5.45 -9.96
CA TYR A 74 4.62 -5.43 -8.66
C TYR A 74 3.68 -5.92 -7.57
N ASN A 75 4.19 -6.64 -6.59
CA ASN A 75 3.38 -7.06 -5.43
C ASN A 75 2.99 -5.87 -4.57
N LYS A 76 3.84 -4.83 -4.53
CA LYS A 76 3.62 -3.62 -3.72
C LYS A 76 3.71 -2.37 -4.57
N GLY A 77 2.83 -1.40 -4.33
CA GLY A 77 2.89 -0.11 -4.99
C GLY A 77 4.22 0.63 -4.78
N ALA A 78 4.85 0.47 -3.61
CA ALA A 78 6.16 1.06 -3.33
C ALA A 78 7.28 0.54 -4.25
N ASP A 79 7.22 -0.73 -4.68
CA ASP A 79 8.20 -1.31 -5.61
C ASP A 79 8.02 -0.72 -7.02
N ALA A 80 6.77 -0.50 -7.45
CA ALA A 80 6.46 0.20 -8.70
C ALA A 80 6.98 1.65 -8.66
N ILE A 81 6.82 2.35 -7.52
CA ILE A 81 7.38 3.70 -7.33
C ILE A 81 8.91 3.70 -7.44
N GLN A 82 9.60 2.73 -6.84
CA GLN A 82 11.05 2.60 -6.99
C GLN A 82 11.46 2.36 -8.44
N ALA A 83 10.73 1.54 -9.18
CA ALA A 83 10.96 1.30 -10.59
C ALA A 83 10.74 2.59 -11.42
N LEU A 84 9.71 3.39 -11.10
CA LEU A 84 9.43 4.67 -11.72
C LEU A 84 10.56 5.69 -11.48
N LEU A 85 11.02 5.79 -10.23
CA LEU A 85 12.13 6.68 -9.86
C LEU A 85 13.45 6.29 -10.56
N GLN A 86 13.69 4.98 -10.74
CA GLN A 86 14.85 4.44 -11.45
C GLN A 86 14.71 4.51 -12.98
N GLY A 87 13.54 4.90 -13.51
CA GLY A 87 13.28 4.97 -14.94
C GLY A 87 13.12 3.63 -15.64
N LYS A 88 12.81 2.56 -14.89
CA LYS A 88 12.51 1.22 -15.44
C LYS A 88 11.11 1.13 -16.04
N ILE A 89 10.19 1.96 -15.57
CA ILE A 89 8.85 2.17 -16.10
C ILE A 89 8.66 3.65 -16.45
N ASP A 90 7.78 3.95 -17.37
CA ASP A 90 7.47 5.32 -17.80
C ASP A 90 6.47 6.00 -16.89
N CYS A 91 5.51 5.24 -16.37
CA CYS A 91 4.48 5.72 -15.45
C CYS A 91 3.98 4.60 -14.56
N MET A 92 3.28 4.98 -13.50
CA MET A 92 2.49 4.08 -12.65
C MET A 92 1.02 4.50 -12.68
N VAL A 93 0.11 3.53 -12.78
CA VAL A 93 -1.33 3.76 -12.58
C VAL A 93 -1.72 3.23 -11.20
N THR A 94 -2.36 4.09 -10.41
CA THR A 94 -2.79 3.78 -9.03
C THR A 94 -3.93 4.71 -8.62
N ASP A 95 -4.52 4.51 -7.44
CA ASP A 95 -5.54 5.40 -6.92
C ASP A 95 -4.96 6.74 -6.42
N GLU A 96 -5.79 7.81 -6.49
CA GLU A 96 -5.34 9.19 -6.24
C GLU A 96 -4.78 9.40 -4.82
N ALA A 97 -5.38 8.81 -3.80
CA ALA A 97 -4.94 9.02 -2.42
C ALA A 97 -3.56 8.39 -2.15
N PRO A 98 -3.28 7.12 -2.51
CA PRO A 98 -1.94 6.55 -2.48
C PRO A 98 -0.93 7.30 -3.36
N ALA A 99 -1.35 7.76 -4.56
CA ALA A 99 -0.50 8.58 -5.40
C ALA A 99 -0.02 9.85 -4.69
N LYS A 100 -0.92 10.54 -4.00
CA LYS A 100 -0.58 11.73 -3.18
C LYS A 100 0.33 11.38 -2.01
N ALA A 101 0.14 10.21 -1.37
CA ALA A 101 1.03 9.74 -0.31
C ALA A 101 2.46 9.52 -0.85
N PHE A 102 2.62 8.87 -1.99
CA PHE A 102 3.92 8.69 -2.65
C PHE A 102 4.55 10.02 -3.10
N GLN A 103 3.77 10.93 -3.67
CA GLN A 103 4.25 12.25 -4.10
C GLN A 103 4.78 13.07 -2.93
N ARG A 104 4.14 13.00 -1.77
CA ARG A 104 4.55 13.74 -0.56
C ARG A 104 5.97 13.42 -0.11
N VAL A 105 6.38 12.16 -0.24
CA VAL A 105 7.73 11.69 0.17
C VAL A 105 8.72 11.61 -0.99
N ASN A 106 8.26 11.80 -2.24
CA ASN A 106 9.07 11.80 -3.44
C ASN A 106 8.70 13.02 -4.31
N PRO A 107 9.31 14.20 -4.08
CA PRO A 107 8.94 15.45 -4.76
C PRO A 107 9.11 15.45 -6.29
N SER A 108 9.90 14.51 -6.86
CA SER A 108 10.03 14.34 -8.29
C SER A 108 8.84 13.67 -8.97
N LEU A 109 7.97 13.03 -8.17
CA LEU A 109 6.78 12.40 -8.70
C LEU A 109 5.70 13.45 -8.97
N GLN A 110 5.03 13.32 -10.09
CA GLN A 110 3.90 14.15 -10.48
C GLN A 110 2.70 13.27 -10.82
N ILE A 111 1.53 13.76 -10.44
CA ILE A 111 0.24 13.17 -10.82
C ILE A 111 -0.24 13.95 -12.03
N LEU A 112 -0.54 13.27 -13.14
CA LEU A 112 -1.10 13.90 -14.31
C LEU A 112 -2.53 14.40 -14.03
N PRO A 113 -2.96 15.51 -14.66
CA PRO A 113 -4.26 16.11 -14.39
C PRO A 113 -5.45 15.24 -14.85
N GLU A 114 -5.22 14.38 -15.84
CA GLU A 114 -6.23 13.47 -16.35
C GLU A 114 -6.41 12.27 -15.43
N THR A 115 -7.66 11.95 -15.09
CA THR A 115 -8.05 10.84 -14.24
C THR A 115 -8.83 9.80 -15.02
N PHE A 116 -8.94 8.60 -14.45
CA PHE A 116 -9.90 7.59 -14.92
C PHE A 116 -11.27 7.79 -14.26
N ASP A 117 -12.27 7.05 -14.72
CA ASP A 117 -13.62 7.11 -14.18
C ASP A 117 -13.62 6.80 -12.68
N ALA A 118 -14.56 7.45 -11.98
CA ALA A 118 -14.75 7.23 -10.56
C ALA A 118 -15.20 5.79 -10.30
N SER A 119 -14.70 5.22 -9.22
CA SER A 119 -15.07 3.91 -8.71
C SER A 119 -15.26 3.96 -7.20
N SER A 120 -15.68 2.85 -6.59
CA SER A 120 -15.95 2.82 -5.15
C SER A 120 -15.30 1.61 -4.52
N PHE A 121 -14.74 1.80 -3.32
CA PHE A 121 -14.26 0.72 -2.48
C PHE A 121 -15.39 0.14 -1.63
N ALA A 122 -15.41 -1.19 -1.55
CA ALA A 122 -16.34 -1.93 -0.72
C ALA A 122 -15.65 -3.13 -0.05
N ILE A 123 -16.28 -3.63 0.99
CA ILE A 123 -15.81 -4.81 1.71
C ILE A 123 -16.28 -6.06 0.96
N CYS A 124 -15.39 -7.01 0.71
CA CYS A 124 -15.77 -8.28 0.11
C CYS A 124 -16.06 -9.33 1.17
N VAL A 125 -17.09 -10.16 0.91
CA VAL A 125 -17.56 -11.24 1.78
C VAL A 125 -17.91 -12.47 0.93
N ALA A 126 -17.71 -13.67 1.43
CA ALA A 126 -18.07 -14.87 0.70
C ALA A 126 -19.57 -14.86 0.34
N LYS A 127 -19.93 -15.37 -0.84
CA LYS A 127 -21.30 -15.29 -1.38
C LYS A 127 -22.34 -16.02 -0.54
N ASP A 128 -21.94 -17.07 0.14
CA ASP A 128 -22.76 -17.87 1.06
C ASP A 128 -22.89 -17.24 2.44
N HIS A 129 -22.12 -16.20 2.78
CA HIS A 129 -22.21 -15.47 4.04
C HIS A 129 -23.13 -14.24 3.95
N GLY A 130 -24.34 -14.42 3.43
CA GLY A 130 -25.30 -13.33 3.22
C GLY A 130 -25.71 -12.57 4.48
N GLU A 131 -25.83 -13.25 5.65
CA GLU A 131 -26.16 -12.60 6.92
C GLU A 131 -25.02 -11.70 7.42
N LEU A 132 -23.76 -12.13 7.27
CA LEU A 132 -22.60 -11.30 7.59
C LEU A 132 -22.55 -10.06 6.72
N LYS A 133 -22.76 -10.21 5.40
CA LYS A 133 -22.83 -9.09 4.46
C LYS A 133 -23.92 -8.07 4.87
N GLN A 134 -25.12 -8.54 5.21
CA GLN A 134 -26.21 -7.66 5.64
C GLN A 134 -25.88 -6.92 6.95
N SER A 135 -25.22 -7.59 7.90
CA SER A 135 -24.80 -7.00 9.17
C SER A 135 -23.72 -5.93 8.94
N ILE A 136 -22.73 -6.20 8.10
CA ILE A 136 -21.72 -5.20 7.74
C ILE A 136 -22.35 -4.01 7.00
N ASN A 137 -23.29 -4.24 6.09
CA ASN A 137 -24.04 -3.16 5.41
C ASN A 137 -24.84 -2.32 6.40
N HIS A 138 -25.47 -2.95 7.38
CA HIS A 138 -26.18 -2.23 8.45
C HIS A 138 -25.21 -1.31 9.21
N ALA A 139 -24.05 -1.83 9.61
CA ALA A 139 -23.02 -1.02 10.26
C ALA A 139 -22.52 0.13 9.39
N ILE A 140 -22.22 -0.11 8.10
CA ILE A 140 -21.79 0.93 7.16
C ILE A 140 -22.84 2.05 7.06
N ARG A 141 -24.13 1.72 6.97
CA ARG A 141 -25.20 2.72 6.89
C ARG A 141 -25.30 3.58 8.14
N ILE A 142 -25.18 2.97 9.33
CA ILE A 142 -25.14 3.71 10.60
C ILE A 142 -23.94 4.65 10.63
N LEU A 143 -22.74 4.13 10.30
CA LEU A 143 -21.50 4.91 10.32
C LEU A 143 -21.50 6.05 9.31
N LYS A 144 -22.11 5.85 8.13
CA LYS A 144 -22.32 6.92 7.13
C LYS A 144 -23.32 7.95 7.64
N ALA A 145 -24.47 7.53 8.14
CA ALA A 145 -25.52 8.43 8.63
C ALA A 145 -25.03 9.32 9.78
N ASN A 146 -24.13 8.81 10.61
CA ASN A 146 -23.54 9.55 11.73
C ASN A 146 -22.24 10.31 11.35
N GLY A 147 -21.83 10.32 10.08
CA GLY A 147 -20.62 11.00 9.60
C GLY A 147 -19.31 10.39 10.10
N VAL A 148 -19.33 9.18 10.67
CA VAL A 148 -18.13 8.52 11.22
C VAL A 148 -17.17 8.14 10.10
N ILE A 149 -17.67 7.56 8.99
CA ILE A 149 -16.84 7.21 7.83
C ILE A 149 -16.19 8.47 7.24
N ASP A 150 -16.95 9.54 7.03
CA ASP A 150 -16.41 10.80 6.51
C ASP A 150 -15.35 11.39 7.45
N SER A 151 -15.58 11.31 8.75
CA SER A 151 -14.59 11.76 9.76
C SER A 151 -13.31 10.93 9.73
N ILE A 152 -13.41 9.59 9.55
CA ILE A 152 -12.24 8.71 9.38
C ILE A 152 -11.48 9.11 8.12
N VAL A 153 -12.14 9.16 6.97
CA VAL A 153 -11.53 9.49 5.67
C VAL A 153 -10.84 10.85 5.72
N ASN A 154 -11.55 11.89 6.16
CA ASN A 154 -11.00 13.25 6.21
C ASN A 154 -9.78 13.34 7.12
N ARG A 155 -9.79 12.69 8.28
CA ARG A 155 -8.68 12.67 9.23
C ARG A 155 -7.39 12.11 8.62
N HIS A 156 -7.50 11.04 7.84
CA HIS A 156 -6.36 10.42 7.18
C HIS A 156 -5.89 11.21 5.96
N LEU A 157 -6.81 11.78 5.18
CA LEU A 157 -6.48 12.56 3.99
C LEU A 157 -5.90 13.94 4.32
N GLU A 158 -6.47 14.65 5.32
CA GLU A 158 -6.05 16.01 5.66
C GLU A 158 -4.71 16.06 6.42
N ARG A 159 -4.43 15.07 7.25
CA ARG A 159 -3.27 15.11 8.16
C ARG A 159 -2.04 14.36 7.65
N GLY A 160 -2.20 13.44 6.72
CA GLY A 160 -1.10 12.55 6.31
C GLY A 160 -0.49 11.75 7.47
N ILE A 161 -1.17 11.70 8.63
CA ILE A 161 -0.74 11.02 9.85
C ILE A 161 -1.91 10.17 10.30
N ALA A 162 -1.73 8.87 10.39
CA ALA A 162 -2.71 7.98 10.99
C ALA A 162 -2.90 8.32 12.47
N VAL A 163 -4.05 8.84 12.81
CA VAL A 163 -4.52 8.87 14.19
C VAL A 163 -5.52 7.74 14.32
N ALA A 164 -5.12 6.64 14.95
CA ALA A 164 -5.97 5.48 15.14
C ALA A 164 -7.35 5.90 15.68
N TYR A 165 -8.39 5.32 15.10
CA TYR A 165 -9.74 5.43 15.64
C TYR A 165 -9.70 4.97 17.10
N THR A 166 -10.09 5.84 18.02
CA THR A 166 -10.22 5.50 19.44
C THR A 166 -11.71 5.42 19.75
N PRO A 167 -12.28 4.22 19.87
CA PRO A 167 -13.73 4.00 20.01
C PRO A 167 -14.37 4.68 21.22
N LYS A 168 -13.61 5.16 22.20
CA LYS A 168 -14.08 5.58 23.52
C LYS A 168 -13.94 7.05 23.87
N THR A 169 -13.47 7.91 22.99
CA THR A 169 -13.35 9.33 23.29
C THR A 169 -14.17 10.14 22.30
N SER A 170 -15.37 10.48 22.74
CA SER A 170 -16.15 11.67 22.36
C SER A 170 -15.88 12.10 20.90
N ALA A 171 -16.53 11.46 19.95
CA ALA A 171 -16.93 12.18 18.76
C ALA A 171 -17.52 13.49 19.28
N GLY A 172 -16.84 14.60 19.01
CA GLY A 172 -17.34 15.90 19.43
C GLY A 172 -18.77 15.96 18.98
N LYS A 173 -19.63 16.59 19.80
CA LYS A 173 -21.07 16.75 19.58
C LYS A 173 -21.34 17.08 18.10
N LEU A 174 -21.47 16.07 17.27
CA LEU A 174 -22.17 16.19 16.03
C LEU A 174 -23.64 16.37 16.42
N ASN A 175 -24.19 17.51 16.12
CA ASN A 175 -25.61 17.79 16.28
C ASN A 175 -26.38 16.80 15.41
N SER A 176 -26.59 15.60 15.88
CA SER A 176 -27.42 14.61 15.21
C SER A 176 -28.82 14.69 15.75
N SER A 177 -29.72 15.15 14.91
CA SER A 177 -31.16 15.01 15.09
C SER A 177 -31.66 13.63 14.64
N SER A 178 -30.89 12.56 14.82
CA SER A 178 -31.31 11.21 14.44
C SER A 178 -31.17 10.26 15.63
N ASP A 179 -32.23 9.51 15.91
CA ASP A 179 -32.29 8.41 16.92
C ASP A 179 -31.45 7.18 16.53
N ALA A 180 -30.40 7.34 15.73
CA ALA A 180 -29.50 6.26 15.37
C ALA A 180 -28.59 5.93 16.57
N PRO A 181 -28.49 4.65 16.99
CA PRO A 181 -27.67 4.27 18.14
C PRO A 181 -26.22 4.64 17.90
N HIS A 182 -25.59 5.23 18.92
CA HIS A 182 -24.18 5.57 18.89
C HIS A 182 -23.34 4.28 18.92
N PRO A 183 -22.22 4.15 18.17
CA PRO A 183 -21.38 2.94 18.17
C PRO A 183 -20.92 2.49 19.56
N SER A 184 -20.76 3.42 20.52
CA SER A 184 -20.38 3.13 21.90
C SER A 184 -21.43 2.37 22.72
N ASP A 185 -22.66 2.26 22.22
CA ASP A 185 -23.80 1.66 22.94
C ASP A 185 -24.02 0.19 22.56
N ALA A 186 -23.24 -0.34 21.63
CA ALA A 186 -23.35 -1.72 21.20
C ALA A 186 -22.90 -2.69 22.32
N LYS A 187 -23.83 -3.53 22.76
CA LYS A 187 -23.54 -4.63 23.67
C LYS A 187 -22.74 -5.68 22.90
N LYS A 188 -21.67 -6.21 23.52
CA LYS A 188 -20.88 -7.31 22.91
C LYS A 188 -21.78 -8.45 22.44
N MET A 189 -21.56 -8.88 21.21
CA MET A 189 -22.31 -9.96 20.58
C MET A 189 -22.02 -11.29 21.33
N GLY A 190 -23.09 -12.00 21.71
CA GLY A 190 -22.96 -13.30 22.36
C GLY A 190 -22.58 -14.43 21.40
N PRO A 191 -22.13 -15.61 21.91
CA PRO A 191 -21.69 -16.72 21.08
C PRO A 191 -22.71 -17.20 20.04
N GLU A 192 -23.99 -17.22 20.36
CA GLU A 192 -25.06 -17.62 19.44
C GLU A 192 -25.20 -16.65 18.27
N ALA A 193 -25.09 -15.34 18.52
CA ALA A 193 -25.14 -14.33 17.47
C ALA A 193 -23.89 -14.37 16.58
N LEU A 194 -22.71 -14.60 17.13
CA LEU A 194 -21.48 -14.83 16.37
C LEU A 194 -21.63 -16.06 15.45
N GLN A 195 -22.14 -17.17 15.98
CA GLN A 195 -22.35 -18.40 15.22
C GLN A 195 -23.33 -18.18 14.06
N LYS A 196 -24.40 -17.41 14.28
CA LYS A 196 -25.37 -17.04 13.24
C LYS A 196 -24.72 -16.29 12.08
N LEU A 197 -23.70 -15.46 12.36
CA LEU A 197 -22.92 -14.76 11.35
C LEU A 197 -21.78 -15.61 10.76
N GLY A 198 -21.62 -16.86 11.17
CA GLY A 198 -20.49 -17.71 10.76
C GLY A 198 -19.16 -17.34 11.43
N LEU A 199 -19.18 -16.49 12.46
CA LEU A 199 -17.97 -16.03 13.16
C LEU A 199 -17.62 -16.95 14.32
N LYS A 200 -16.33 -17.23 14.51
CA LYS A 200 -15.86 -18.06 15.62
C LYS A 200 -15.69 -17.26 16.91
N LYS A 201 -15.01 -16.12 16.86
CA LYS A 201 -14.67 -15.30 18.02
C LYS A 201 -14.61 -13.81 17.68
N SER A 202 -14.00 -13.49 16.56
CA SER A 202 -13.76 -12.13 16.05
C SER A 202 -14.18 -12.06 14.60
N LEU A 203 -14.39 -10.87 14.10
CA LEU A 203 -14.54 -10.60 12.66
C LEU A 203 -13.15 -10.35 12.06
N ARG A 204 -12.70 -11.29 11.24
CA ARG A 204 -11.36 -11.30 10.64
C ARG A 204 -11.41 -10.63 9.26
N PHE A 205 -10.69 -9.52 9.11
CA PHE A 205 -10.55 -8.83 7.85
C PHE A 205 -9.18 -9.10 7.22
N ALA A 206 -9.18 -9.62 6.00
CA ALA A 206 -7.98 -9.67 5.15
C ALA A 206 -7.71 -8.28 4.58
N THR A 207 -6.46 -7.86 4.59
CA THR A 207 -5.99 -6.57 4.07
C THR A 207 -4.61 -6.71 3.42
N ASN A 208 -4.12 -5.65 2.73
CA ASN A 208 -2.75 -5.57 2.21
C ASN A 208 -2.09 -4.29 2.70
N ALA A 209 -1.36 -4.37 3.82
CA ALA A 209 -0.85 -3.22 4.57
C ALA A 209 0.30 -2.48 3.88
N THR A 210 0.13 -2.13 2.60
CA THR A 210 1.09 -1.41 1.75
C THR A 210 0.47 -0.23 0.99
N PHE A 211 -0.76 0.19 1.34
CA PHE A 211 -1.59 1.10 0.56
C PHE A 211 -2.02 2.34 1.36
N GLU A 212 -1.03 3.16 1.80
CA GLU A 212 -1.29 4.42 2.51
C GLU A 212 -2.14 5.38 1.65
N PRO A 213 -3.20 6.00 2.20
CA PRO A 213 -3.60 6.08 3.62
C PRO A 213 -4.66 5.05 4.04
N PHE A 214 -4.98 4.04 3.22
CA PHE A 214 -6.04 3.09 3.51
C PHE A 214 -5.60 2.03 4.52
N GLU A 215 -4.49 1.31 4.23
CA GLU A 215 -3.91 0.33 5.14
C GLU A 215 -2.39 0.26 4.96
N TYR A 216 -1.66 0.45 6.04
CA TYR A 216 -0.20 0.47 6.01
C TYR A 216 0.39 0.25 7.41
N TYR A 217 1.68 -0.09 7.45
CA TYR A 217 2.38 -0.23 8.70
C TYR A 217 2.87 1.12 9.24
N GLN A 218 2.53 1.42 10.49
CA GLN A 218 3.09 2.53 11.26
C GLN A 218 3.48 2.03 12.65
N ASN A 219 4.74 2.20 13.03
CA ASN A 219 5.28 1.75 14.32
C ASN A 219 4.97 0.27 14.64
N GLY A 220 5.05 -0.61 13.63
CA GLY A 220 4.80 -2.05 13.75
C GLY A 220 3.33 -2.45 13.88
N LYS A 221 2.41 -1.51 13.70
CA LYS A 221 0.96 -1.76 13.68
C LYS A 221 0.38 -1.44 12.31
N ILE A 222 -0.64 -2.18 11.92
CA ILE A 222 -1.42 -1.85 10.73
C ILE A 222 -2.41 -0.76 11.12
N VAL A 223 -2.43 0.33 10.35
CA VAL A 223 -3.26 1.51 10.56
C VAL A 223 -3.79 2.01 9.22
N GLY A 224 -4.76 2.93 9.24
CA GLY A 224 -5.29 3.56 8.04
C GLY A 224 -6.81 3.61 8.04
N ILE A 225 -7.37 4.13 6.94
CA ILE A 225 -8.81 4.31 6.75
C ILE A 225 -9.53 2.96 6.89
N ASP A 226 -9.05 1.93 6.22
CA ASP A 226 -9.66 0.61 6.18
C ASP A 226 -9.66 -0.06 7.54
N VAL A 227 -8.56 0.08 8.28
CA VAL A 227 -8.45 -0.44 9.65
C VAL A 227 -9.42 0.27 10.60
N ASP A 228 -9.53 1.60 10.48
CA ASP A 228 -10.43 2.38 11.32
C ASP A 228 -11.91 2.10 10.98
N VAL A 229 -12.24 1.92 9.69
CA VAL A 229 -13.58 1.51 9.23
C VAL A 229 -13.91 0.10 9.73
N ALA A 230 -12.98 -0.86 9.62
CA ALA A 230 -13.16 -2.22 10.14
C ALA A 230 -13.45 -2.23 11.65
N ASN A 231 -12.67 -1.47 12.43
CA ASN A 231 -12.87 -1.34 13.86
C ASN A 231 -14.22 -0.68 14.21
N ALA A 232 -14.60 0.37 13.48
CA ALA A 232 -15.89 1.04 13.67
C ALA A 232 -17.07 0.08 13.35
N ILE A 233 -16.95 -0.76 12.32
CA ILE A 233 -17.93 -1.83 12.04
C ILE A 233 -17.99 -2.81 13.19
N GLY A 234 -16.84 -3.26 13.72
CA GLY A 234 -16.79 -4.14 14.89
C GLY A 234 -17.47 -3.55 16.10
N ASP A 235 -17.29 -2.24 16.36
CA ASP A 235 -17.95 -1.52 17.44
C ASP A 235 -19.47 -1.50 17.27
N VAL A 236 -19.99 -1.22 16.08
CA VAL A 236 -21.45 -1.25 15.79
C VAL A 236 -22.01 -2.65 15.97
N LEU A 237 -21.30 -3.68 15.53
CA LEU A 237 -21.74 -5.07 15.62
C LEU A 237 -21.49 -5.68 17.02
N GLY A 238 -20.70 -5.04 17.88
CA GLY A 238 -20.31 -5.58 19.19
C GLY A 238 -19.38 -6.80 19.08
N VAL A 239 -18.50 -6.85 18.07
CA VAL A 239 -17.54 -7.93 17.84
C VAL A 239 -16.10 -7.38 17.87
N ASP A 240 -15.17 -8.20 18.35
CA ASP A 240 -13.74 -7.87 18.26
C ASP A 240 -13.29 -8.03 16.80
N VAL A 241 -12.40 -7.15 16.34
CA VAL A 241 -11.85 -7.16 14.98
C VAL A 241 -10.42 -7.68 15.00
N GLU A 242 -10.08 -8.47 13.98
CA GLU A 242 -8.73 -8.95 13.71
C GLU A 242 -8.35 -8.59 12.26
N ILE A 243 -7.21 -7.95 12.08
CA ILE A 243 -6.69 -7.56 10.77
C ILE A 243 -5.60 -8.54 10.34
N LEU A 244 -5.78 -9.18 9.18
CA LEU A 244 -4.88 -10.18 8.62
C LEU A 244 -4.19 -9.60 7.39
N ASP A 245 -2.88 -9.34 7.49
CA ASP A 245 -2.09 -8.85 6.36
C ASP A 245 -1.72 -9.97 5.40
N MET A 246 -1.91 -9.73 4.10
CA MET A 246 -1.54 -10.65 3.03
C MET A 246 -1.36 -9.91 1.70
N GLU A 247 -0.87 -10.59 0.67
CA GLU A 247 -0.77 -10.01 -0.67
C GLU A 247 -2.18 -9.70 -1.22
N PHE A 248 -2.30 -8.58 -1.96
CA PHE A 248 -3.59 -8.06 -2.40
C PHE A 248 -4.38 -9.06 -3.26
N ASP A 249 -3.72 -9.72 -4.19
CA ASP A 249 -4.31 -10.72 -5.09
C ASP A 249 -4.80 -11.99 -4.37
N ALA A 250 -4.31 -12.24 -3.15
CA ALA A 250 -4.72 -13.38 -2.32
C ALA A 250 -5.97 -13.10 -1.46
N ILE A 251 -6.41 -11.84 -1.33
CA ILE A 251 -7.48 -11.47 -0.39
C ILE A 251 -8.80 -12.17 -0.74
N ILE A 252 -9.27 -12.03 -1.98
CA ILE A 252 -10.56 -12.61 -2.41
C ILE A 252 -10.56 -14.11 -2.23
N THR A 253 -9.49 -14.80 -2.63
CA THR A 253 -9.38 -16.26 -2.50
C THR A 253 -9.29 -16.70 -1.03
N SER A 254 -8.69 -15.89 -0.15
CA SER A 254 -8.63 -16.16 1.28
C SER A 254 -10.00 -16.02 1.95
N VAL A 255 -10.80 -15.04 1.55
CA VAL A 255 -12.19 -14.90 2.01
C VAL A 255 -13.06 -16.06 1.52
N GLN A 256 -12.95 -16.45 0.24
CA GLN A 256 -13.67 -17.62 -0.30
C GLN A 256 -13.30 -18.91 0.42
N ALA A 257 -12.04 -19.06 0.83
CA ALA A 257 -11.56 -20.24 1.55
C ALA A 257 -11.86 -20.21 3.08
N GLY A 258 -12.52 -19.17 3.59
CA GLY A 258 -12.81 -18.99 5.03
C GLY A 258 -11.58 -18.76 5.90
N LYS A 259 -10.44 -18.37 5.31
CA LYS A 259 -9.24 -17.96 6.05
C LYS A 259 -9.42 -16.58 6.70
N ALA A 260 -10.19 -15.72 6.06
CA ALA A 260 -10.73 -14.48 6.59
C ALA A 260 -12.25 -14.48 6.41
N ASP A 261 -12.97 -13.69 7.21
CA ASP A 261 -14.43 -13.60 7.16
C ASP A 261 -14.87 -12.53 6.13
N ALA A 262 -14.04 -11.52 5.95
CA ALA A 262 -14.22 -10.42 5.00
C ALA A 262 -12.87 -9.90 4.49
N GLY A 263 -12.86 -9.13 3.41
CA GLY A 263 -11.69 -8.43 2.91
C GLY A 263 -11.96 -6.92 2.83
N ILE A 264 -11.04 -6.12 3.37
CA ILE A 264 -11.03 -4.65 3.31
C ILE A 264 -9.60 -4.21 2.98
N ALA A 265 -9.40 -3.69 1.78
CA ALA A 265 -8.08 -3.34 1.25
C ALA A 265 -8.18 -2.43 0.02
N GLY A 266 -8.97 -1.35 0.11
CA GLY A 266 -9.23 -0.51 -1.06
C GLY A 266 -9.78 -1.33 -2.25
N ILE A 267 -10.67 -2.29 -2.01
CA ILE A 267 -11.13 -3.22 -3.04
C ILE A 267 -12.24 -2.58 -3.87
N THR A 268 -11.96 -2.27 -5.12
CA THR A 268 -12.95 -1.77 -6.08
C THR A 268 -13.95 -2.86 -6.44
N VAL A 269 -15.24 -2.50 -6.46
CA VAL A 269 -16.31 -3.36 -6.99
C VAL A 269 -16.17 -3.44 -8.51
N THR A 270 -16.03 -4.63 -9.06
CA THR A 270 -16.03 -4.86 -10.51
C THR A 270 -16.90 -6.07 -10.88
N PRO A 271 -17.49 -6.09 -12.08
CA PRO A 271 -18.30 -7.23 -12.54
C PRO A 271 -17.55 -8.56 -12.52
N GLU A 272 -16.23 -8.56 -12.76
CA GLU A 272 -15.37 -9.73 -12.70
C GLU A 272 -15.25 -10.28 -11.29
N ARG A 273 -15.01 -9.40 -10.33
CA ARG A 273 -14.91 -9.76 -8.91
C ARG A 273 -16.26 -10.22 -8.36
N GLU A 274 -17.37 -9.56 -8.74
CA GLU A 274 -18.74 -9.93 -8.33
C GLU A 274 -19.14 -11.34 -8.78
N LYS A 275 -18.54 -11.89 -9.83
CA LYS A 275 -18.76 -13.29 -10.22
C LYS A 275 -18.30 -14.26 -9.13
N ASN A 276 -17.31 -13.88 -8.34
CA ASN A 276 -16.60 -14.77 -7.42
C ASN A 276 -16.86 -14.45 -5.96
N ILE A 277 -17.14 -13.18 -5.60
CA ILE A 277 -17.27 -12.71 -4.22
C ILE A 277 -18.47 -11.77 -4.09
N GLY A 278 -19.05 -11.65 -2.92
CA GLY A 278 -20.07 -10.65 -2.62
C GLY A 278 -19.44 -9.35 -2.13
N PHE A 279 -20.04 -8.21 -2.46
CA PHE A 279 -19.63 -6.90 -1.96
C PHE A 279 -20.70 -6.28 -1.10
N THR A 280 -20.27 -5.51 -0.10
CA THR A 280 -21.10 -4.64 0.73
C THR A 280 -21.47 -3.36 -0.02
N ASP A 281 -22.25 -2.48 0.64
CA ASP A 281 -22.34 -1.09 0.26
C ASP A 281 -20.92 -0.46 0.28
N SER A 282 -20.64 0.47 -0.61
CA SER A 282 -19.32 1.15 -0.65
C SER A 282 -19.08 1.98 0.61
N TYR A 283 -17.83 2.17 0.98
CA TYR A 283 -17.44 3.05 2.10
C TYR A 283 -16.59 4.25 1.67
N ALA A 284 -15.99 4.21 0.48
CA ALA A 284 -15.20 5.31 -0.08
C ALA A 284 -15.36 5.38 -1.60
N ASP A 285 -15.37 6.60 -2.14
CA ASP A 285 -15.31 6.85 -3.58
C ASP A 285 -13.88 7.22 -3.96
N VAL A 286 -13.41 6.69 -5.08
CA VAL A 286 -12.03 6.79 -5.51
C VAL A 286 -11.93 6.97 -7.02
N ARG A 287 -10.77 7.41 -7.49
CA ARG A 287 -10.42 7.45 -8.91
C ARG A 287 -8.97 7.09 -9.11
N GLN A 288 -8.65 6.52 -10.24
CA GLN A 288 -7.28 6.20 -10.61
C GLN A 288 -6.63 7.39 -11.34
N VAL A 289 -5.32 7.50 -11.14
CA VAL A 289 -4.47 8.55 -11.70
C VAL A 289 -3.21 7.94 -12.30
N ILE A 290 -2.53 8.74 -13.12
CA ILE A 290 -1.23 8.39 -13.71
C ILE A 290 -0.16 9.17 -12.95
N MET A 291 0.81 8.46 -12.41
CA MET A 291 2.01 9.04 -11.81
C MET A 291 3.19 8.93 -12.75
N VAL A 292 3.96 10.00 -12.83
CA VAL A 292 5.18 10.10 -13.66
C VAL A 292 6.33 10.65 -12.81
N ASN A 293 7.57 10.37 -13.24
CA ASN A 293 8.74 11.00 -12.66
C ASN A 293 9.18 12.15 -13.58
N SER A 294 8.97 13.39 -13.14
CA SER A 294 9.30 14.61 -13.91
C SER A 294 10.81 14.85 -14.09
N GLY A 295 11.63 14.14 -13.32
CA GLY A 295 13.07 14.34 -13.35
C GLY A 295 13.56 15.66 -12.73
N ASP A 296 12.66 16.56 -12.36
CA ASP A 296 12.98 17.92 -11.87
C ASP A 296 13.40 17.97 -10.39
N ALA A 297 13.50 16.80 -9.73
CA ALA A 297 13.92 16.72 -8.32
C ALA A 297 15.36 17.15 -8.05
N LYS A 298 16.12 17.54 -9.06
CA LYS A 298 17.51 18.04 -8.87
C LYS A 298 17.61 19.25 -7.93
N ALA A 299 16.54 19.97 -7.69
CA ALA A 299 16.55 21.14 -6.81
C ALA A 299 16.25 20.85 -5.32
N ALA A 300 15.43 19.84 -5.02
CA ALA A 300 15.08 19.52 -3.63
C ALA A 300 16.08 18.54 -2.98
N ASP A 301 16.66 17.63 -3.75
CA ASP A 301 17.60 16.62 -3.23
C ASP A 301 19.02 17.16 -2.97
N ALA A 302 19.37 18.30 -3.61
CA ALA A 302 20.65 18.97 -3.38
C ALA A 302 20.76 19.67 -2.03
N GLN A 303 19.65 19.85 -1.30
CA GLN A 303 19.60 20.58 -0.02
C GLN A 303 19.57 19.64 1.19
N GLN A 304 19.25 18.36 1.03
CA GLN A 304 19.41 17.39 2.11
C GLN A 304 20.85 16.86 2.15
N GLY A 305 21.63 17.35 3.10
CA GLY A 305 23.00 16.90 3.32
C GLY A 305 23.07 15.40 3.63
N PHE A 306 24.23 14.77 3.36
CA PHE A 306 24.48 13.35 3.68
C PHE A 306 24.08 13.00 5.13
N VAL A 307 24.29 13.92 6.06
CA VAL A 307 23.94 13.76 7.48
C VAL A 307 22.43 13.63 7.68
N ASP A 308 21.62 14.42 6.97
CA ASP A 308 20.16 14.36 7.08
C ASP A 308 19.60 13.10 6.43
N LYS A 309 20.15 12.70 5.28
CA LYS A 309 19.82 11.40 4.66
C LYS A 309 20.22 10.22 5.55
N PHE A 310 21.40 10.26 6.14
CA PHE A 310 21.85 9.24 7.10
C PHE A 310 20.93 9.19 8.31
N LYS A 311 20.57 10.36 8.86
CA LYS A 311 19.67 10.48 10.01
C LYS A 311 18.30 9.90 9.70
N SER A 312 17.69 10.27 8.58
CA SER A 312 16.37 9.76 8.17
C SER A 312 16.36 8.26 7.87
N CYS A 313 17.48 7.72 7.35
CA CYS A 313 17.58 6.28 7.04
C CYS A 313 17.82 5.41 8.27
N PHE A 314 18.57 5.91 9.26
CA PHE A 314 19.10 5.08 10.35
C PHE A 314 18.64 5.51 11.74
N ILE A 315 18.42 6.79 11.98
CA ILE A 315 18.15 7.32 13.33
C ILE A 315 16.68 7.57 13.54
N ASP A 316 15.99 8.17 12.57
CA ASP A 316 14.57 8.46 12.66
C ASP A 316 13.77 7.16 12.80
N ASP A 317 12.75 7.16 13.65
CA ASP A 317 11.94 5.99 14.02
C ASP A 317 12.74 4.83 14.66
N ASN A 318 13.92 5.12 15.22
CA ASN A 318 14.80 4.12 15.85
C ASN A 318 15.17 2.94 14.91
N ARG A 319 15.25 3.16 13.60
CA ARG A 319 15.52 2.11 12.60
C ARG A 319 16.85 1.38 12.83
N TYR A 320 17.84 2.04 13.43
CA TYR A 320 19.09 1.41 13.83
C TYR A 320 18.91 0.20 14.77
N GLN A 321 17.84 0.16 15.56
CA GLN A 321 17.56 -0.96 16.46
C GLN A 321 17.27 -2.26 15.69
N TYR A 322 16.56 -2.17 14.57
CA TYR A 322 16.31 -3.33 13.70
C TYR A 322 17.61 -3.88 13.09
N MET A 323 18.53 -2.98 12.71
CA MET A 323 19.85 -3.38 12.19
C MET A 323 20.70 -4.05 13.28
N LEU A 324 20.72 -3.49 14.49
CA LEU A 324 21.45 -4.08 15.62
C LEU A 324 20.87 -5.43 16.03
N GLN A 325 19.55 -5.56 16.04
CA GLN A 325 18.88 -6.82 16.33
C GLN A 325 19.15 -7.87 15.25
N GLY A 326 19.11 -7.49 13.98
CA GLY A 326 19.47 -8.37 12.86
C GLY A 326 20.94 -8.82 12.92
N LEU A 327 21.86 -7.90 13.23
CA LEU A 327 23.27 -8.21 13.43
C LEU A 327 23.48 -9.16 14.62
N GLY A 328 22.80 -8.89 15.75
CA GLY A 328 22.83 -9.75 16.92
C GLY A 328 22.37 -11.18 16.62
N ASN A 329 21.26 -11.33 15.92
CA ASN A 329 20.74 -12.62 15.50
C ASN A 329 21.73 -13.36 14.56
N THR A 330 22.34 -12.64 13.63
CA THR A 330 23.34 -13.22 12.72
C THR A 330 24.56 -13.72 13.48
N LEU A 331 25.07 -12.95 14.45
CA LEU A 331 26.20 -13.35 15.28
C LEU A 331 25.89 -14.59 16.12
N ILE A 332 24.68 -14.66 16.70
CA ILE A 332 24.22 -15.82 17.47
C ILE A 332 24.17 -17.07 16.58
N ILE A 333 23.54 -16.98 15.41
CA ILE A 333 23.43 -18.10 14.46
C ILE A 333 24.81 -18.56 14.01
N THR A 334 25.70 -17.60 13.67
CA THR A 334 27.08 -17.91 13.25
C THR A 334 27.86 -18.58 14.35
N PHE A 335 27.72 -18.11 15.60
CA PHE A 335 28.39 -18.73 16.76
C PHE A 335 27.98 -20.20 16.96
N PHE A 336 26.66 -20.46 16.91
CA PHE A 336 26.16 -21.83 17.03
C PHE A 336 26.55 -22.72 15.83
N ALA A 337 26.59 -22.16 14.62
CA ALA A 337 27.01 -22.89 13.42
C ALA A 337 28.51 -23.25 13.41
N ILE A 338 29.36 -22.55 14.19
CA ILE A 338 30.77 -22.87 14.32
C ILE A 338 31.00 -23.93 15.40
N ILE A 339 30.12 -24.06 16.40
CA ILE A 339 30.23 -25.01 17.51
C ILE A 339 29.66 -26.39 17.17
N LEU A 340 28.69 -26.48 16.24
CA LEU A 340 28.14 -27.73 15.71
C LEU A 340 28.98 -28.26 14.54
#